data_c91e7f0518f73ab8dcf7305a2fb92633
#
_entry.id   c91e7f0518f73ab8dcf7305a2fb92633
#
_cell.length_a   1.000
_cell.length_b   1.000
_cell.length_c   1.000
_cell.angle_alpha   90.00
_cell.angle_beta   90.00
_cell.angle_gamma   90.00
#
_symmetry.space_group_name_H-M   'P 1'
#
loop_
_entity.id
_entity.type
_entity.pdbx_description
1 polymer ?
#
loop_
_entity_poly.entity_id
_entity_poly.type
_entity_poly.pdbx_seq_one_letter_code
_entity_poly.pdbx_strand_id
1 'polypeptide(L)'
;MTRQAAGVTLADIQRPVADRLDTVAEELARMIAADLPLMQDVNRHLLRMKGKLFRPTLLLLTHEASGTGDPRAVRLAAIVEAIHLATLIHDDSVDHSVLRRGMPTVNTLFSHQVSVIMGDYLYSRAIIELARLDDLEPVRVMSRVTNAMTVGEMRQLAAFDALDFDERQYELLCRSKTASLFAAACEVGALRAEPAQRLAAQRYGDALGMAFQITDDLLDYTEAEAVTGKPSGHDLKEHKVTLPLIAVLSRLPAPERREVEALFHSAAPDGEQVARVVRLVEQNGGLEYARDRAAAFALEAEAALDDLPSSSARDALRDAIVYAVERRR
;
A
#
# COMPACT_ATOMS: atom_id res chain seq x y z
N MET A 1 -6.28 16.08 -27.88
CA MET A 1 -5.26 17.06 -27.46
C MET A 1 -4.48 16.44 -26.34
N THR A 2 -3.28 16.02 -26.62
CA THR A 2 -2.35 15.33 -25.71
C THR A 2 -1.90 16.30 -24.60
N ARG A 3 -2.27 16.02 -23.35
CA ARG A 3 -1.65 16.65 -22.16
C ARG A 3 -0.24 16.06 -22.03
N GLN A 4 0.73 16.71 -22.65
CA GLN A 4 2.16 16.39 -22.50
C GLN A 4 2.80 17.27 -21.41
N ALA A 5 3.60 16.64 -20.52
CA ALA A 5 4.74 17.19 -19.80
C ALA A 5 4.58 17.84 -18.42
N ALA A 6 3.54 17.58 -17.66
CA ALA A 6 3.67 17.59 -16.20
C ALA A 6 2.99 16.30 -15.69
N GLY A 7 3.73 15.40 -15.02
CA GLY A 7 3.18 14.14 -14.52
C GLY A 7 1.96 14.40 -13.63
N VAL A 8 1.00 13.48 -13.61
CA VAL A 8 -0.20 13.56 -12.75
C VAL A 8 0.24 13.64 -11.30
N THR A 9 -0.25 14.66 -10.59
CA THR A 9 0.05 14.83 -9.16
C THR A 9 -1.07 14.23 -8.28
N LEU A 10 -0.74 13.91 -7.05
CA LEU A 10 -1.73 13.47 -6.07
C LEU A 10 -2.85 14.52 -5.87
N ALA A 11 -2.51 15.81 -5.90
CA ALA A 11 -3.47 16.90 -5.78
C ALA A 11 -4.47 16.93 -6.95
N ASP A 12 -4.04 16.55 -8.17
CA ASP A 12 -4.94 16.45 -9.32
C ASP A 12 -5.96 15.33 -9.13
N ILE A 13 -5.53 14.17 -8.62
CA ILE A 13 -6.38 13.03 -8.31
C ILE A 13 -7.38 13.36 -7.20
N GLN A 14 -6.93 14.07 -6.17
CA GLN A 14 -7.76 14.41 -5.01
C GLN A 14 -8.74 15.55 -5.27
N ARG A 15 -8.55 16.33 -6.32
CA ARG A 15 -9.33 17.54 -6.60
C ARG A 15 -10.85 17.31 -6.57
N PRO A 16 -11.44 16.25 -7.14
CA PRO A 16 -12.89 16.02 -7.11
C PRO A 16 -13.46 15.78 -5.71
N VAL A 17 -12.62 15.39 -4.75
CA VAL A 17 -13.04 14.97 -3.39
C VAL A 17 -12.30 15.73 -2.27
N ALA A 18 -11.62 16.82 -2.59
CA ALA A 18 -10.72 17.54 -1.67
C ALA A 18 -11.42 17.97 -0.37
N ASP A 19 -12.58 18.62 -0.45
CA ASP A 19 -13.32 19.09 0.71
C ASP A 19 -13.75 17.93 1.64
N ARG A 20 -14.04 16.77 1.04
CA ARG A 20 -14.40 15.56 1.79
C ARG A 20 -13.19 14.90 2.46
N LEU A 21 -11.99 15.02 1.87
CA LEU A 21 -10.75 14.51 2.48
C LEU A 21 -10.37 15.28 3.74
N ASP A 22 -10.63 16.59 3.78
CA ASP A 22 -10.47 17.38 5.02
C ASP A 22 -11.39 16.85 6.11
N THR A 23 -12.66 16.58 5.78
CA THR A 23 -13.63 15.97 6.71
C THR A 23 -13.21 14.56 7.13
N VAL A 24 -12.60 13.76 6.24
CA VAL A 24 -12.04 12.44 6.60
C VAL A 24 -10.94 12.58 7.65
N ALA A 25 -10.04 13.55 7.51
CA ALA A 25 -8.97 13.78 8.48
C ALA A 25 -9.52 14.17 9.87
N GLU A 26 -10.56 15.02 9.92
CA GLU A 26 -11.25 15.37 11.15
C GLU A 26 -11.95 14.16 11.78
N GLU A 27 -12.65 13.38 10.99
CA GLU A 27 -13.35 12.17 11.44
C GLU A 27 -12.38 11.11 11.97
N LEU A 28 -11.22 10.92 11.29
CA LEU A 28 -10.15 10.05 11.77
C LEU A 28 -9.63 10.52 13.13
N ALA A 29 -9.33 11.81 13.29
CA ALA A 29 -8.85 12.37 14.55
C ALA A 29 -9.87 12.19 15.69
N ARG A 30 -11.16 12.37 15.40
CA ARG A 30 -12.27 12.11 16.32
C ARG A 30 -12.35 10.63 16.70
N MET A 31 -12.22 9.75 15.72
CA MET A 31 -12.32 8.29 15.90
C MET A 31 -11.25 7.76 16.83
N ILE A 32 -10.00 8.20 16.67
CA ILE A 32 -8.85 7.72 17.43
C ILE A 32 -8.63 8.48 18.75
N ALA A 33 -9.47 9.45 19.09
CA ALA A 33 -9.36 10.20 20.34
C ALA A 33 -9.39 9.27 21.56
N ALA A 34 -8.55 9.55 22.56
CA ALA A 34 -8.38 8.77 23.77
C ALA A 34 -8.26 9.68 25.00
N ASP A 35 -8.62 9.15 26.19
CA ASP A 35 -8.55 9.89 27.44
C ASP A 35 -7.18 9.74 28.15
N LEU A 36 -6.46 8.64 27.87
CA LEU A 36 -5.16 8.37 28.48
C LEU A 36 -4.05 9.25 27.88
N PRO A 37 -3.30 10.04 28.67
CA PRO A 37 -2.27 10.96 28.15
C PRO A 37 -1.27 10.32 27.21
N LEU A 38 -0.75 9.12 27.53
CA LEU A 38 0.18 8.38 26.66
C LEU A 38 -0.43 8.12 25.27
N MET A 39 -1.70 7.71 25.21
CA MET A 39 -2.39 7.46 23.94
C MET A 39 -2.62 8.76 23.17
N GLN A 40 -2.90 9.86 23.85
CA GLN A 40 -3.01 11.20 23.24
C GLN A 40 -1.69 11.62 22.58
N ASP A 41 -0.56 11.36 23.22
CA ASP A 41 0.77 11.68 22.70
C ASP A 41 1.08 10.84 21.45
N VAL A 42 0.79 9.55 21.47
CA VAL A 42 0.95 8.66 20.30
C VAL A 42 0.02 9.11 19.17
N ASN A 43 -1.26 9.36 19.43
CA ASN A 43 -2.21 9.82 18.41
C ASN A 43 -1.77 11.16 17.79
N ARG A 44 -1.29 12.09 18.61
CA ARG A 44 -0.74 13.37 18.12
C ARG A 44 0.47 13.15 17.20
N HIS A 45 1.33 12.22 17.53
CA HIS A 45 2.47 11.85 16.70
C HIS A 45 2.01 11.25 15.36
N LEU A 46 1.09 10.27 15.39
CA LEU A 46 0.53 9.63 14.19
C LEU A 46 -0.13 10.63 13.23
N LEU A 47 -0.95 11.55 13.76
CA LEU A 47 -1.62 12.57 12.96
C LEU A 47 -0.64 13.59 12.35
N ARG A 48 0.54 13.80 12.97
CA ARG A 48 1.63 14.64 12.40
C ARG A 48 2.35 13.95 11.25
N MET A 49 2.43 12.63 11.24
CA MET A 49 3.04 11.85 10.15
C MET A 49 2.22 11.86 8.85
N LYS A 50 1.44 12.92 8.61
CA LYS A 50 0.49 13.14 7.49
C LYS A 50 0.62 12.13 6.37
N GLY A 51 -0.33 11.22 6.29
CA GLY A 51 -0.48 10.30 5.16
C GLY A 51 -0.94 11.03 3.89
N LYS A 52 -0.74 10.40 2.76
CA LYS A 52 -1.25 10.89 1.47
C LYS A 52 -2.76 10.71 1.34
N LEU A 53 -3.42 10.06 2.32
CA LEU A 53 -4.84 9.68 2.29
C LEU A 53 -5.26 9.01 0.97
N PHE A 54 -4.36 8.21 0.38
CA PHE A 54 -4.59 7.68 -0.96
C PHE A 54 -5.75 6.67 -0.99
N ARG A 55 -5.86 5.79 0.03
CA ARG A 55 -6.99 4.85 0.16
C ARG A 55 -8.32 5.56 0.41
N PRO A 56 -8.41 6.53 1.33
CA PRO A 56 -9.57 7.42 1.43
C PRO A 56 -9.95 8.10 0.11
N THR A 57 -8.96 8.59 -0.63
CA THR A 57 -9.18 9.21 -1.95
C THR A 57 -9.85 8.23 -2.91
N LEU A 58 -9.33 7.00 -3.02
CA LEU A 58 -9.90 5.98 -3.90
C LEU A 58 -11.33 5.59 -3.50
N LEU A 59 -11.60 5.45 -2.19
CA LEU A 59 -12.94 5.19 -1.68
C LEU A 59 -13.91 6.31 -2.09
N LEU A 60 -13.53 7.56 -1.87
CA LEU A 60 -14.40 8.70 -2.18
C LEU A 60 -14.60 8.86 -3.70
N LEU A 61 -13.56 8.63 -4.51
CA LEU A 61 -13.66 8.68 -5.96
C LEU A 61 -14.56 7.56 -6.51
N THR A 62 -14.44 6.33 -6.02
CA THR A 62 -15.34 5.23 -6.42
C THR A 62 -16.76 5.46 -5.98
N HIS A 63 -16.96 6.07 -4.80
CA HIS A 63 -18.27 6.50 -4.34
C HIS A 63 -18.91 7.52 -5.28
N GLU A 64 -18.18 8.57 -5.69
CA GLU A 64 -18.67 9.57 -6.64
C GLU A 64 -18.90 8.98 -8.05
N ALA A 65 -17.94 8.16 -8.53
CA ALA A 65 -18.06 7.53 -9.83
C ALA A 65 -19.26 6.57 -9.95
N SER A 66 -19.62 5.91 -8.84
CA SER A 66 -20.79 5.01 -8.77
C SER A 66 -22.11 5.76 -8.58
N GLY A 67 -22.09 7.05 -8.23
CA GLY A 67 -23.30 7.87 -8.07
C GLY A 67 -24.22 7.44 -6.92
N THR A 68 -23.70 6.73 -5.91
CA THR A 68 -24.51 6.08 -4.87
C THR A 68 -25.09 7.05 -3.82
N GLY A 69 -24.45 8.21 -3.62
CA GLY A 69 -24.90 9.23 -2.66
C GLY A 69 -24.90 8.76 -1.19
N ASP A 70 -24.14 7.73 -0.83
CA ASP A 70 -24.09 7.20 0.55
C ASP A 70 -23.47 8.24 1.52
N PRO A 71 -24.23 8.78 2.49
CA PRO A 71 -23.72 9.80 3.42
C PRO A 71 -22.63 9.28 4.35
N ARG A 72 -22.43 7.96 4.44
CA ARG A 72 -21.43 7.34 5.31
C ARG A 72 -20.04 7.28 4.68
N ALA A 73 -19.87 7.66 3.41
CA ALA A 73 -18.61 7.49 2.67
C ALA A 73 -17.41 8.15 3.38
N VAL A 74 -17.56 9.32 3.97
CA VAL A 74 -16.49 9.98 4.76
C VAL A 74 -16.11 9.16 5.99
N ARG A 75 -17.08 8.63 6.73
CA ARG A 75 -16.81 7.76 7.89
C ARG A 75 -16.15 6.45 7.47
N LEU A 76 -16.62 5.83 6.39
CA LEU A 76 -16.02 4.62 5.83
C LEU A 76 -14.58 4.86 5.37
N ALA A 77 -14.29 6.01 4.77
CA ALA A 77 -12.94 6.41 4.39
C ALA A 77 -12.01 6.59 5.60
N ALA A 78 -12.52 7.19 6.68
CA ALA A 78 -11.77 7.31 7.94
C ALA A 78 -11.51 5.94 8.59
N ILE A 79 -12.46 5.00 8.52
CA ILE A 79 -12.29 3.61 9.00
C ILE A 79 -11.19 2.89 8.23
N VAL A 80 -11.20 2.99 6.89
CA VAL A 80 -10.15 2.40 6.03
C VAL A 80 -8.77 2.95 6.39
N GLU A 81 -8.66 4.27 6.61
CA GLU A 81 -7.39 4.89 7.02
C GLU A 81 -6.96 4.49 8.43
N ALA A 82 -7.89 4.35 9.38
CA ALA A 82 -7.60 3.87 10.73
C ALA A 82 -7.03 2.44 10.71
N ILE A 83 -7.61 1.54 9.90
CA ILE A 83 -7.10 0.19 9.68
C ILE A 83 -5.72 0.24 9.05
N HIS A 84 -5.51 1.08 8.03
CA HIS A 84 -4.19 1.27 7.42
C HIS A 84 -3.13 1.75 8.43
N LEU A 85 -3.47 2.73 9.26
CA LEU A 85 -2.56 3.21 10.31
C LEU A 85 -2.25 2.11 11.33
N ALA A 86 -3.21 1.30 11.72
CA ALA A 86 -3.00 0.16 12.61
C ALA A 86 -1.98 -0.84 12.02
N THR A 87 -2.12 -1.18 10.71
CA THR A 87 -1.18 -2.08 10.05
C THR A 87 0.23 -1.48 9.98
N LEU A 88 0.35 -0.18 9.66
CA LEU A 88 1.65 0.49 9.61
C LEU A 88 2.38 0.47 10.97
N ILE A 89 1.64 0.66 12.08
CA ILE A 89 2.23 0.63 13.43
C ILE A 89 2.69 -0.79 13.78
N HIS A 90 1.91 -1.81 13.42
CA HIS A 90 2.29 -3.20 13.63
C HIS A 90 3.50 -3.58 12.78
N ASP A 91 3.49 -3.24 11.48
CA ASP A 91 4.61 -3.49 10.56
C ASP A 91 5.91 -2.83 11.07
N ASP A 92 5.86 -1.54 11.46
CA ASP A 92 7.01 -0.83 12.02
C ASP A 92 7.59 -1.54 13.27
N SER A 93 6.72 -2.13 14.09
CA SER A 93 7.13 -2.86 15.29
C SER A 93 7.73 -4.22 14.94
N VAL A 94 7.15 -4.96 14.00
CA VAL A 94 7.63 -6.27 13.54
C VAL A 94 8.97 -6.14 12.80
N ASP A 95 9.08 -5.15 11.91
CA ASP A 95 10.27 -4.88 11.09
C ASP A 95 11.37 -4.12 11.88
N HIS A 96 11.15 -3.79 13.17
CA HIS A 96 12.05 -2.95 13.97
C HIS A 96 12.41 -1.62 13.27
N SER A 97 11.52 -1.08 12.46
CA SER A 97 11.75 0.14 11.72
C SER A 97 11.95 1.34 12.66
N VAL A 98 12.97 2.17 12.37
CA VAL A 98 13.30 3.36 13.19
C VAL A 98 12.65 4.63 12.65
N LEU A 99 12.44 4.71 11.35
CA LEU A 99 11.91 5.89 10.66
C LEU A 99 10.78 5.52 9.71
N ARG A 100 9.73 6.36 9.68
CA ARG A 100 8.65 6.33 8.68
C ARG A 100 8.36 7.74 8.22
N ARG A 101 8.40 7.98 6.91
CA ARG A 101 8.19 9.33 6.31
C ARG A 101 9.11 10.40 6.92
N GLY A 102 10.35 10.05 7.21
CA GLY A 102 11.32 10.95 7.82
C GLY A 102 11.10 11.26 9.30
N MET A 103 10.09 10.68 9.94
CA MET A 103 9.81 10.82 11.37
C MET A 103 10.12 9.52 12.11
N PRO A 104 10.53 9.56 13.40
CA PRO A 104 10.67 8.36 14.21
C PRO A 104 9.37 7.57 14.29
N THR A 105 9.46 6.23 14.27
CA THR A 105 8.30 5.34 14.44
C THR A 105 7.81 5.34 15.89
N VAL A 106 6.59 4.80 16.13
CA VAL A 106 6.01 4.72 17.50
C VAL A 106 6.86 3.82 18.39
N ASN A 107 7.36 2.67 17.88
CA ASN A 107 8.24 1.78 18.64
C ASN A 107 9.57 2.45 19.02
N THR A 108 10.09 3.37 18.21
CA THR A 108 11.31 4.13 18.50
C THR A 108 11.08 5.21 19.55
N LEU A 109 9.96 5.96 19.50
CA LEU A 109 9.69 7.05 20.43
C LEU A 109 9.18 6.59 21.78
N PHE A 110 8.45 5.49 21.82
CA PHE A 110 7.80 5.00 23.03
C PHE A 110 8.33 3.60 23.42
N SER A 111 7.83 2.54 22.78
CA SER A 111 8.35 1.17 22.90
C SER A 111 7.60 0.23 21.93
N HIS A 112 8.13 -0.98 21.71
CA HIS A 112 7.42 -2.03 20.97
C HIS A 112 6.07 -2.37 21.61
N GLN A 113 5.98 -2.46 22.94
CA GLN A 113 4.73 -2.75 23.63
C GLN A 113 3.67 -1.67 23.36
N VAL A 114 4.05 -0.40 23.45
CA VAL A 114 3.15 0.72 23.14
C VAL A 114 2.72 0.67 21.68
N SER A 115 3.62 0.36 20.75
CA SER A 115 3.33 0.23 19.34
C SER A 115 2.25 -0.84 19.06
N VAL A 116 2.45 -2.05 19.58
CA VAL A 116 1.50 -3.16 19.41
C VAL A 116 0.12 -2.78 19.98
N ILE A 117 0.07 -2.29 21.25
CA ILE A 117 -1.19 -1.91 21.91
C ILE A 117 -1.90 -0.78 21.16
N MET A 118 -1.16 0.18 20.61
CA MET A 118 -1.75 1.28 19.84
C MET A 118 -2.30 0.82 18.49
N GLY A 119 -1.65 -0.15 17.82
CA GLY A 119 -2.21 -0.78 16.63
C GLY A 119 -3.54 -1.50 16.94
N ASP A 120 -3.58 -2.28 18.03
CA ASP A 120 -4.81 -2.94 18.50
C ASP A 120 -5.90 -1.91 18.86
N TYR A 121 -5.52 -0.81 19.48
CA TYR A 121 -6.46 0.28 19.80
C TYR A 121 -7.06 0.89 18.53
N LEU A 122 -6.26 1.26 17.54
CA LEU A 122 -6.75 1.82 16.28
C LEU A 122 -7.69 0.85 15.56
N TYR A 123 -7.31 -0.43 15.54
CA TYR A 123 -8.13 -1.48 14.96
C TYR A 123 -9.46 -1.63 15.69
N SER A 124 -9.45 -1.65 17.03
CA SER A 124 -10.68 -1.72 17.82
C SER A 124 -11.58 -0.50 17.61
N ARG A 125 -11.01 0.70 17.46
CA ARG A 125 -11.76 1.93 17.14
C ARG A 125 -12.44 1.83 15.77
N ALA A 126 -11.73 1.30 14.76
CA ALA A 126 -12.31 1.05 13.45
C ALA A 126 -13.50 0.08 13.52
N ILE A 127 -13.38 -1.02 14.29
CA ILE A 127 -14.48 -1.98 14.49
C ILE A 127 -15.67 -1.35 15.20
N ILE A 128 -15.45 -0.52 16.23
CA ILE A 128 -16.53 0.21 16.92
C ILE A 128 -17.29 1.12 15.93
N GLU A 129 -16.58 1.83 15.07
CA GLU A 129 -17.23 2.70 14.08
C GLU A 129 -17.95 1.90 12.98
N LEU A 130 -17.40 0.73 12.55
CA LEU A 130 -18.11 -0.19 11.66
C LEU A 130 -19.42 -0.69 12.29
N ALA A 131 -19.38 -1.10 13.56
CA ALA A 131 -20.57 -1.57 14.28
C ALA A 131 -21.65 -0.46 14.41
N ARG A 132 -21.25 0.80 14.56
CA ARG A 132 -22.16 1.96 14.63
C ARG A 132 -22.86 2.30 13.32
N LEU A 133 -22.41 1.71 12.19
CA LEU A 133 -23.09 1.90 10.91
C LEU A 133 -24.39 1.10 10.80
N ASP A 134 -24.61 0.14 11.70
CA ASP A 134 -25.75 -0.80 11.68
C ASP A 134 -25.95 -1.47 10.32
N ASP A 135 -24.81 -1.81 9.67
CA ASP A 135 -24.74 -2.43 8.35
C ASP A 135 -23.62 -3.47 8.34
N LEU A 136 -23.97 -4.72 8.04
CA LEU A 136 -23.02 -5.83 8.03
C LEU A 136 -22.14 -5.88 6.78
N GLU A 137 -22.51 -5.21 5.69
CA GLU A 137 -21.74 -5.28 4.44
C GLU A 137 -20.33 -4.69 4.57
N PRO A 138 -20.14 -3.45 5.07
CA PRO A 138 -18.78 -2.94 5.30
C PRO A 138 -18.01 -3.78 6.33
N VAL A 139 -18.68 -4.35 7.34
CA VAL A 139 -18.04 -5.25 8.33
C VAL A 139 -17.50 -6.50 7.63
N ARG A 140 -18.28 -7.12 6.74
CA ARG A 140 -17.86 -8.31 5.96
C ARG A 140 -16.64 -8.02 5.07
N VAL A 141 -16.65 -6.87 4.39
CA VAL A 141 -15.53 -6.47 3.53
C VAL A 141 -14.27 -6.26 4.37
N MET A 142 -14.35 -5.45 5.43
CA MET A 142 -13.18 -5.12 6.25
C MET A 142 -12.64 -6.34 7.01
N SER A 143 -13.49 -7.22 7.53
CA SER A 143 -13.06 -8.45 8.21
C SER A 143 -12.33 -9.42 7.28
N ARG A 144 -12.81 -9.57 6.03
CA ARG A 144 -12.13 -10.37 5.01
C ARG A 144 -10.73 -9.84 4.71
N VAL A 145 -10.61 -8.53 4.57
CA VAL A 145 -9.36 -7.86 4.22
C VAL A 145 -8.36 -7.92 5.36
N THR A 146 -8.76 -7.58 6.57
CA THR A 146 -7.86 -7.62 7.73
C THR A 146 -7.36 -9.03 8.00
N ASN A 147 -8.22 -10.06 7.84
CA ASN A 147 -7.78 -11.45 7.90
C ASN A 147 -6.77 -11.80 6.79
N ALA A 148 -7.01 -11.34 5.54
CA ALA A 148 -6.09 -11.58 4.43
C ALA A 148 -4.72 -10.94 4.68
N MET A 149 -4.69 -9.70 5.19
CA MET A 149 -3.46 -8.97 5.52
C MET A 149 -2.66 -9.72 6.61
N THR A 150 -3.31 -10.13 7.69
CA THR A 150 -2.66 -10.90 8.78
C THR A 150 -2.11 -12.24 8.30
N VAL A 151 -2.87 -12.98 7.48
CA VAL A 151 -2.40 -14.25 6.90
C VAL A 151 -1.24 -14.02 5.93
N GLY A 152 -1.27 -12.93 5.17
CA GLY A 152 -0.17 -12.52 4.28
C GLY A 152 1.12 -12.28 5.06
N GLU A 153 1.04 -11.52 6.14
CA GLU A 153 2.17 -11.24 7.02
C GLU A 153 2.76 -12.51 7.65
N MET A 154 1.90 -13.39 8.15
CA MET A 154 2.34 -14.67 8.71
C MET A 154 3.02 -15.57 7.67
N ARG A 155 2.58 -15.54 6.41
CA ARG A 155 3.24 -16.29 5.33
C ARG A 155 4.64 -15.74 5.03
N GLN A 156 4.80 -14.42 5.04
CA GLN A 156 6.11 -13.79 4.87
C GLN A 156 7.08 -14.20 5.97
N LEU A 157 6.63 -14.19 7.23
CA LEU A 157 7.43 -14.61 8.38
C LEU A 157 7.74 -16.12 8.39
N ALA A 158 6.86 -16.95 7.82
CA ALA A 158 7.02 -18.40 7.77
C ALA A 158 7.89 -18.89 6.59
N ALA A 159 8.29 -18.02 5.67
CA ALA A 159 9.19 -18.38 4.57
C ALA A 159 10.59 -18.69 5.11
N PHE A 160 11.01 -19.97 5.03
CA PHE A 160 12.29 -20.44 5.58
C PHE A 160 13.50 -20.03 4.74
N ASP A 161 13.35 -19.96 3.41
CA ASP A 161 14.39 -19.53 2.49
C ASP A 161 13.82 -18.45 1.56
N ALA A 162 14.37 -17.24 1.71
CA ALA A 162 13.91 -16.11 0.91
C ALA A 162 14.17 -16.34 -0.60
N LEU A 163 15.21 -17.09 -0.99
CA LEU A 163 15.56 -17.35 -2.37
C LEU A 163 14.70 -18.44 -3.05
N ASP A 164 13.92 -19.21 -2.29
CA ASP A 164 12.91 -20.13 -2.81
C ASP A 164 11.56 -19.43 -3.08
N PHE A 165 11.48 -18.12 -2.84
CA PHE A 165 10.27 -17.31 -3.01
C PHE A 165 10.02 -17.05 -4.50
N ASP A 166 8.95 -17.64 -5.05
CA ASP A 166 8.58 -17.52 -6.45
C ASP A 166 7.62 -16.36 -6.76
N GLU A 167 7.39 -16.06 -8.05
CA GLU A 167 6.50 -14.98 -8.47
C GLU A 167 5.05 -15.18 -7.98
N ARG A 168 4.56 -16.41 -7.94
CA ARG A 168 3.21 -16.71 -7.45
C ARG A 168 3.07 -16.38 -5.96
N GLN A 169 4.08 -16.72 -5.17
CA GLN A 169 4.13 -16.42 -3.74
C GLN A 169 4.25 -14.90 -3.52
N TYR A 170 5.05 -14.22 -4.34
CA TYR A 170 5.17 -12.76 -4.34
C TYR A 170 3.83 -12.09 -4.65
N GLU A 171 3.14 -12.49 -5.74
CA GLU A 171 1.83 -11.94 -6.07
C GLU A 171 0.80 -12.18 -4.97
N LEU A 172 0.78 -13.37 -4.37
CA LEU A 172 -0.12 -13.68 -3.26
C LEU A 172 0.16 -12.80 -2.04
N LEU A 173 1.43 -12.53 -1.74
CA LEU A 173 1.84 -11.64 -0.66
C LEU A 173 1.39 -10.20 -0.95
N CYS A 174 1.70 -9.66 -2.13
CA CYS A 174 1.30 -8.30 -2.55
C CYS A 174 -0.21 -8.12 -2.55
N ARG A 175 -0.98 -9.12 -3.05
CA ARG A 175 -2.44 -9.09 -2.98
C ARG A 175 -2.94 -9.06 -1.54
N SER A 176 -2.38 -9.91 -0.69
CA SER A 176 -2.83 -10.01 0.70
C SER A 176 -2.47 -8.76 1.51
N LYS A 177 -1.23 -8.29 1.42
CA LYS A 177 -0.69 -7.22 2.27
C LYS A 177 -1.07 -5.81 1.77
N THR A 178 -1.07 -5.59 0.46
CA THR A 178 -1.25 -4.25 -0.13
C THR A 178 -2.54 -4.13 -0.93
N ALA A 179 -2.73 -4.95 -1.97
CA ALA A 179 -3.83 -4.77 -2.90
C ALA A 179 -5.20 -5.03 -2.26
N SER A 180 -5.28 -5.92 -1.27
CA SER A 180 -6.54 -6.21 -0.55
C SER A 180 -7.20 -4.98 0.05
N LEU A 181 -6.43 -4.07 0.67
CA LEU A 181 -7.00 -2.85 1.27
C LEU A 181 -7.31 -1.78 0.21
N PHE A 182 -6.62 -1.76 -0.92
CA PHE A 182 -7.01 -0.93 -2.08
C PHE A 182 -8.34 -1.43 -2.67
N ALA A 183 -8.46 -2.73 -2.90
CA ALA A 183 -9.69 -3.36 -3.37
C ALA A 183 -10.87 -3.08 -2.43
N ALA A 184 -10.65 -3.22 -1.11
CA ALA A 184 -11.68 -2.95 -0.11
C ALA A 184 -12.09 -1.48 -0.07
N ALA A 185 -11.15 -0.54 -0.18
CA ALA A 185 -11.46 0.89 -0.23
C ALA A 185 -12.39 1.20 -1.41
N CYS A 186 -12.05 0.69 -2.59
CA CYS A 186 -12.86 0.87 -3.79
C CYS A 186 -14.21 0.13 -3.70
N GLU A 187 -14.22 -1.12 -3.22
CA GLU A 187 -15.45 -1.91 -3.03
C GLU A 187 -16.41 -1.21 -2.07
N VAL A 188 -15.91 -0.70 -0.96
CA VAL A 188 -16.71 0.00 0.05
C VAL A 188 -17.21 1.35 -0.48
N GLY A 189 -16.45 2.05 -1.31
CA GLY A 189 -16.91 3.25 -2.02
C GLY A 189 -18.13 2.98 -2.92
N ALA A 190 -18.16 1.82 -3.58
CA ALA A 190 -19.25 1.39 -4.46
C ALA A 190 -20.27 0.45 -3.78
N LEU A 191 -20.32 0.42 -2.46
CA LEU A 191 -21.13 -0.58 -1.70
C LEU A 191 -22.62 -0.56 -2.01
N ARG A 192 -23.16 0.62 -2.35
CA ARG A 192 -24.58 0.82 -2.69
C ARG A 192 -24.83 0.89 -4.21
N ALA A 193 -23.80 0.67 -5.00
CA ALA A 193 -23.94 0.63 -6.45
C ALA A 193 -24.51 -0.71 -6.93
N GLU A 194 -24.82 -0.79 -8.22
CA GLU A 194 -25.18 -2.05 -8.87
C GLU A 194 -24.07 -3.09 -8.69
N PRO A 195 -24.40 -4.38 -8.56
CA PRO A 195 -23.41 -5.44 -8.31
C PRO A 195 -22.24 -5.46 -9.30
N ALA A 196 -22.49 -5.14 -10.59
CA ALA A 196 -21.44 -5.07 -11.60
C ALA A 196 -20.46 -3.92 -11.33
N GLN A 197 -20.95 -2.75 -10.96
CA GLN A 197 -20.12 -1.59 -10.62
C GLN A 197 -19.31 -1.82 -9.34
N ARG A 198 -19.93 -2.44 -8.32
CA ARG A 198 -19.21 -2.83 -7.08
C ARG A 198 -18.06 -3.80 -7.38
N LEU A 199 -18.30 -4.80 -8.22
CA LEU A 199 -17.27 -5.74 -8.64
C LEU A 199 -16.18 -5.05 -9.47
N ALA A 200 -16.55 -4.15 -10.36
CA ALA A 200 -15.61 -3.34 -11.15
C ALA A 200 -14.71 -2.48 -10.23
N ALA A 201 -15.28 -1.79 -9.25
CA ALA A 201 -14.54 -1.02 -8.27
C ALA A 201 -13.55 -1.89 -7.46
N GLN A 202 -13.98 -3.10 -7.04
CA GLN A 202 -13.10 -4.05 -6.35
C GLN A 202 -11.93 -4.49 -7.24
N ARG A 203 -12.20 -4.86 -8.51
CA ARG A 203 -11.17 -5.28 -9.49
C ARG A 203 -10.20 -4.15 -9.77
N TYR A 204 -10.70 -2.93 -9.96
CA TYR A 204 -9.89 -1.74 -10.13
C TYR A 204 -8.92 -1.56 -8.95
N GLY A 205 -9.43 -1.61 -7.72
CA GLY A 205 -8.62 -1.46 -6.52
C GLY A 205 -7.57 -2.56 -6.36
N ASP A 206 -7.90 -3.83 -6.66
CA ASP A 206 -6.95 -4.94 -6.62
C ASP A 206 -5.81 -4.74 -7.62
N ALA A 207 -6.13 -4.47 -8.88
CA ALA A 207 -5.16 -4.27 -9.94
C ALA A 207 -4.29 -3.01 -9.70
N LEU A 208 -4.91 -1.90 -9.28
CA LEU A 208 -4.17 -0.69 -8.90
C LEU A 208 -3.22 -0.95 -7.73
N GLY A 209 -3.65 -1.70 -6.71
CA GLY A 209 -2.82 -2.05 -5.57
C GLY A 209 -1.63 -2.92 -5.94
N MET A 210 -1.80 -3.86 -6.88
CA MET A 210 -0.71 -4.67 -7.44
C MET A 210 0.29 -3.81 -8.22
N ALA A 211 -0.19 -2.97 -9.15
CA ALA A 211 0.67 -2.05 -9.90
C ALA A 211 1.44 -1.11 -8.95
N PHE A 212 0.76 -0.60 -7.92
CA PHE A 212 1.34 0.26 -6.90
C PHE A 212 2.48 -0.44 -6.14
N GLN A 213 2.28 -1.68 -5.67
CA GLN A 213 3.30 -2.40 -4.92
C GLN A 213 4.51 -2.75 -5.79
N ILE A 214 4.29 -3.27 -7.00
CA ILE A 214 5.39 -3.61 -7.91
C ILE A 214 6.22 -2.36 -8.25
N THR A 215 5.56 -1.21 -8.43
CA THR A 215 6.28 0.07 -8.67
C THR A 215 7.06 0.52 -7.44
N ASP A 216 6.53 0.31 -6.22
CA ASP A 216 7.24 0.62 -4.96
C ASP A 216 8.53 -0.20 -4.84
N ASP A 217 8.44 -1.48 -5.14
CA ASP A 217 9.58 -2.39 -5.14
C ASP A 217 10.62 -2.01 -6.23
N LEU A 218 10.16 -1.58 -7.41
CA LEU A 218 11.04 -1.06 -8.47
C LEU A 218 11.80 0.20 -8.06
N LEU A 219 11.14 1.11 -7.35
CA LEU A 219 11.75 2.35 -6.88
C LEU A 219 12.89 2.09 -5.90
N ASP A 220 12.80 1.01 -5.11
CA ASP A 220 13.88 0.60 -4.21
C ASP A 220 15.18 0.25 -4.95
N TYR A 221 15.08 -0.27 -6.18
CA TYR A 221 16.25 -0.56 -7.03
C TYR A 221 16.76 0.65 -7.80
N THR A 222 15.90 1.59 -8.19
CA THR A 222 16.20 2.58 -9.23
C THR A 222 16.44 3.99 -8.70
N GLU A 223 15.95 4.32 -7.49
CA GLU A 223 16.10 5.66 -6.96
C GLU A 223 17.40 5.83 -6.18
N ALA A 224 18.11 6.92 -6.49
CA ALA A 224 19.32 7.29 -5.79
C ALA A 224 19.00 7.70 -4.34
N GLU A 225 19.92 7.42 -3.40
CA GLU A 225 19.83 7.79 -1.99
C GLU A 225 19.50 9.28 -1.77
N ALA A 226 19.96 10.15 -2.66
CA ALA A 226 19.70 11.59 -2.62
C ALA A 226 18.20 11.94 -2.76
N VAL A 227 17.38 11.07 -3.36
CA VAL A 227 15.95 11.29 -3.59
C VAL A 227 15.13 10.60 -2.50
N THR A 228 15.50 9.39 -2.12
CA THR A 228 14.75 8.55 -1.17
C THR A 228 15.12 8.80 0.29
N GLY A 229 16.32 9.33 0.54
CA GLY A 229 16.93 9.37 1.88
C GLY A 229 17.31 7.98 2.41
N LYS A 230 17.23 6.93 1.56
CA LYS A 230 17.65 5.55 1.84
C LYS A 230 18.59 5.08 0.72
N PRO A 231 19.61 4.26 1.03
CA PRO A 231 20.42 3.60 -0.01
C PRO A 231 19.54 2.77 -0.94
N SER A 232 19.83 2.76 -2.24
CA SER A 232 19.20 1.86 -3.21
C SER A 232 19.39 0.41 -2.78
N GLY A 233 18.36 -0.42 -2.97
CA GLY A 233 18.39 -1.85 -2.58
C GLY A 233 18.18 -2.07 -1.07
N HIS A 234 17.39 -1.22 -0.42
CA HIS A 234 17.04 -1.39 1.00
C HIS A 234 16.34 -2.73 1.26
N ASP A 235 15.44 -3.17 0.37
CA ASP A 235 14.76 -4.46 0.46
C ASP A 235 15.77 -5.63 0.43
N LEU A 236 16.79 -5.55 -0.43
CA LEU A 236 17.86 -6.53 -0.47
C LEU A 236 18.67 -6.57 0.83
N LYS A 237 18.92 -5.40 1.41
CA LYS A 237 19.61 -5.26 2.68
C LYS A 237 18.81 -5.86 3.85
N GLU A 238 17.50 -5.84 3.76
CA GLU A 238 16.57 -6.47 4.71
C GLU A 238 16.25 -7.93 4.33
N HIS A 239 16.97 -8.53 3.38
CA HIS A 239 16.75 -9.89 2.86
C HIS A 239 15.34 -10.12 2.31
N LYS A 240 14.70 -9.06 1.79
CA LYS A 240 13.41 -9.16 1.10
C LYS A 240 13.63 -9.47 -0.37
N VAL A 241 12.97 -10.52 -0.85
CA VAL A 241 12.99 -10.90 -2.26
C VAL A 241 11.77 -10.31 -2.94
N THR A 242 12.01 -9.41 -3.90
CA THR A 242 10.96 -8.72 -4.65
C THR A 242 10.99 -9.09 -6.14
N LEU A 243 9.97 -8.72 -6.88
CA LEU A 243 9.76 -9.16 -8.26
C LEU A 243 10.97 -8.96 -9.19
N PRO A 244 11.72 -7.85 -9.14
CA PRO A 244 12.92 -7.68 -9.97
C PRO A 244 13.96 -8.80 -9.79
N LEU A 245 14.21 -9.21 -8.55
CA LEU A 245 15.15 -10.31 -8.26
C LEU A 245 14.55 -11.68 -8.66
N ILE A 246 13.28 -11.93 -8.33
CA ILE A 246 12.57 -13.19 -8.69
C ILE A 246 12.68 -13.45 -10.20
N ALA A 247 12.45 -12.42 -11.01
CA ALA A 247 12.44 -12.51 -12.46
C ALA A 247 13.76 -13.03 -13.05
N VAL A 248 14.87 -12.82 -12.38
CA VAL A 248 16.19 -13.21 -12.89
C VAL A 248 16.81 -14.41 -12.17
N LEU A 249 16.46 -14.64 -10.91
CA LEU A 249 17.14 -15.56 -10.01
C LEU A 249 17.31 -16.98 -10.57
N SER A 250 16.29 -17.52 -11.24
CA SER A 250 16.32 -18.85 -11.84
C SER A 250 17.18 -18.95 -13.12
N ARG A 251 17.50 -17.79 -13.74
CA ARG A 251 18.21 -17.67 -15.02
C ARG A 251 19.66 -17.23 -14.84
N LEU A 252 20.05 -16.79 -13.63
CA LEU A 252 21.41 -16.36 -13.35
C LEU A 252 22.42 -17.50 -13.53
N PRO A 253 23.58 -17.24 -14.17
CA PRO A 253 24.72 -18.16 -14.17
C PRO A 253 25.18 -18.48 -12.74
N ALA A 254 25.74 -19.66 -12.54
CA ALA A 254 26.15 -20.12 -11.21
C ALA A 254 27.09 -19.18 -10.44
N PRO A 255 28.03 -18.43 -11.06
CA PRO A 255 28.84 -17.44 -10.36
C PRO A 255 28.01 -16.29 -9.82
N GLU A 256 27.10 -15.72 -10.64
CA GLU A 256 26.23 -14.59 -10.28
C GLU A 256 25.19 -14.99 -9.23
N ARG A 257 24.61 -16.19 -9.35
CA ARG A 257 23.70 -16.75 -8.34
C ARG A 257 24.39 -16.85 -6.98
N ARG A 258 25.66 -17.27 -6.91
CA ARG A 258 26.42 -17.31 -5.65
C ARG A 258 26.63 -15.95 -5.03
N GLU A 259 26.70 -14.87 -5.81
CA GLU A 259 26.77 -13.51 -5.26
C GLU A 259 25.46 -13.12 -4.56
N VAL A 260 24.31 -13.47 -5.15
CA VAL A 260 22.99 -13.29 -4.52
C VAL A 260 22.89 -14.11 -3.24
N GLU A 261 23.23 -15.41 -3.30
CA GLU A 261 23.24 -16.30 -2.13
C GLU A 261 24.15 -15.75 -1.01
N ALA A 262 25.33 -15.23 -1.34
CA ALA A 262 26.24 -14.65 -0.38
C ALA A 262 25.67 -13.40 0.33
N LEU A 263 24.90 -12.56 -0.40
CA LEU A 263 24.20 -11.43 0.18
C LEU A 263 23.14 -11.91 1.21
N PHE A 264 22.32 -12.90 0.82
CA PHE A 264 21.25 -13.41 1.68
C PHE A 264 21.73 -14.24 2.87
N HIS A 265 22.96 -14.76 2.84
CA HIS A 265 23.61 -15.42 3.98
C HIS A 265 24.40 -14.46 4.89
N SER A 266 24.61 -13.21 4.47
CA SER A 266 25.29 -12.19 5.29
C SER A 266 24.33 -11.63 6.34
N ALA A 267 24.69 -11.71 7.61
CA ALA A 267 23.88 -11.12 8.70
C ALA A 267 23.74 -9.58 8.58
N ALA A 268 24.65 -8.92 7.88
CA ALA A 268 24.64 -7.49 7.63
C ALA A 268 25.29 -7.18 6.27
N PRO A 269 24.51 -7.28 5.16
CA PRO A 269 25.02 -6.99 3.83
C PRO A 269 25.59 -5.57 3.74
N ASP A 270 26.80 -5.41 3.20
CA ASP A 270 27.38 -4.11 2.95
C ASP A 270 26.84 -3.47 1.66
N GLY A 271 27.05 -2.15 1.52
CA GLY A 271 26.55 -1.41 0.36
C GLY A 271 27.14 -1.88 -0.98
N GLU A 272 28.34 -2.48 -0.98
CA GLU A 272 28.95 -3.00 -2.20
C GLU A 272 28.32 -4.32 -2.64
N GLN A 273 28.00 -5.20 -1.68
CA GLN A 273 27.25 -6.44 -1.95
C GLN A 273 25.87 -6.12 -2.52
N VAL A 274 25.13 -5.19 -1.90
CA VAL A 274 23.82 -4.74 -2.37
C VAL A 274 23.93 -4.15 -3.78
N ALA A 275 24.87 -3.22 -4.02
CA ALA A 275 25.05 -2.60 -5.31
C ALA A 275 25.43 -3.60 -6.42
N ARG A 276 26.16 -4.68 -6.09
CA ARG A 276 26.43 -5.76 -7.05
C ARG A 276 25.16 -6.49 -7.44
N VAL A 277 24.34 -6.90 -6.48
CA VAL A 277 23.07 -7.60 -6.76
C VAL A 277 22.10 -6.70 -7.53
N VAL A 278 21.99 -5.42 -7.19
CA VAL A 278 21.19 -4.43 -7.96
C VAL A 278 21.64 -4.42 -9.44
N ARG A 279 22.94 -4.32 -9.71
CA ARG A 279 23.47 -4.37 -11.09
C ARG A 279 23.18 -5.70 -11.80
N LEU A 280 23.27 -6.85 -11.11
CA LEU A 280 22.92 -8.15 -11.67
C LEU A 280 21.45 -8.20 -12.08
N VAL A 281 20.56 -7.71 -11.24
CA VAL A 281 19.13 -7.64 -11.53
C VAL A 281 18.86 -6.76 -12.76
N GLU A 282 19.48 -5.58 -12.82
CA GLU A 282 19.34 -4.64 -13.94
C GLU A 282 19.87 -5.24 -15.24
N GLN A 283 21.11 -5.76 -15.25
CA GLN A 283 21.77 -6.32 -16.44
C GLN A 283 21.05 -7.55 -17.01
N ASN A 284 20.34 -8.30 -16.17
CA ASN A 284 19.60 -9.49 -16.58
C ASN A 284 18.11 -9.22 -16.87
N GLY A 285 17.68 -7.93 -16.92
CA GLY A 285 16.34 -7.53 -17.34
C GLY A 285 15.26 -7.66 -16.25
N GLY A 286 15.65 -7.78 -14.97
CA GLY A 286 14.70 -7.91 -13.87
C GLY A 286 13.84 -6.65 -13.65
N LEU A 287 14.45 -5.47 -13.83
CA LEU A 287 13.73 -4.20 -13.72
C LEU A 287 12.72 -4.01 -14.86
N GLU A 288 13.08 -4.43 -16.08
CA GLU A 288 12.18 -4.36 -17.24
C GLU A 288 10.98 -5.28 -17.05
N TYR A 289 11.24 -6.53 -16.66
CA TYR A 289 10.19 -7.50 -16.35
C TYR A 289 9.19 -6.96 -15.31
N ALA A 290 9.67 -6.38 -14.21
CA ALA A 290 8.81 -5.84 -13.18
C ALA A 290 8.02 -4.61 -13.68
N ARG A 291 8.59 -3.74 -14.54
CA ARG A 291 7.84 -2.65 -15.20
C ARG A 291 6.71 -3.19 -16.08
N ASP A 292 6.98 -4.22 -16.86
CA ASP A 292 5.96 -4.83 -17.74
C ASP A 292 4.82 -5.45 -16.92
N ARG A 293 5.14 -6.08 -15.78
CA ARG A 293 4.12 -6.61 -14.87
C ARG A 293 3.29 -5.50 -14.22
N ALA A 294 3.91 -4.40 -13.76
CA ALA A 294 3.19 -3.24 -13.24
C ALA A 294 2.27 -2.63 -14.31
N ALA A 295 2.75 -2.50 -15.56
CA ALA A 295 1.96 -2.01 -16.68
C ALA A 295 0.79 -2.95 -17.02
N ALA A 296 0.97 -4.27 -16.94
CA ALA A 296 -0.12 -5.24 -17.14
C ALA A 296 -1.24 -5.04 -16.10
N PHE A 297 -0.91 -4.91 -14.82
CA PHE A 297 -1.90 -4.61 -13.80
C PHE A 297 -2.54 -3.22 -13.97
N ALA A 298 -1.80 -2.23 -14.46
CA ALA A 298 -2.36 -0.91 -14.81
C ALA A 298 -3.43 -1.02 -15.91
N LEU A 299 -3.20 -1.86 -16.93
CA LEU A 299 -4.20 -2.14 -17.97
C LEU A 299 -5.43 -2.88 -17.43
N GLU A 300 -5.24 -3.82 -16.50
CA GLU A 300 -6.36 -4.47 -15.81
C GLU A 300 -7.20 -3.47 -15.00
N ALA A 301 -6.55 -2.54 -14.31
CA ALA A 301 -7.22 -1.46 -13.58
C ALA A 301 -7.99 -0.53 -14.55
N GLU A 302 -7.38 -0.14 -15.66
CA GLU A 302 -8.04 0.70 -16.68
C GLU A 302 -9.29 0.01 -17.24
N ALA A 303 -9.19 -1.27 -17.61
CA ALA A 303 -10.32 -2.04 -18.13
C ALA A 303 -11.48 -2.15 -17.11
N ALA A 304 -11.18 -2.25 -15.82
CA ALA A 304 -12.21 -2.29 -14.79
C ALA A 304 -13.00 -0.98 -14.67
N LEU A 305 -12.44 0.17 -15.08
CA LEU A 305 -13.15 1.45 -15.07
C LEU A 305 -14.24 1.56 -16.13
N ASP A 306 -14.22 0.71 -17.17
CA ASP A 306 -15.22 0.76 -18.26
C ASP A 306 -16.64 0.43 -17.76
N ASP A 307 -16.76 -0.35 -16.69
CA ASP A 307 -18.04 -0.68 -16.04
C ASP A 307 -18.57 0.43 -15.11
N LEU A 308 -17.80 1.50 -14.88
CA LEU A 308 -18.21 2.65 -14.07
C LEU A 308 -18.74 3.79 -14.98
N PRO A 309 -19.76 4.55 -14.53
CA PRO A 309 -20.26 5.70 -15.27
C PRO A 309 -19.20 6.75 -15.58
N SER A 310 -19.26 7.39 -16.73
CA SER A 310 -18.37 8.50 -17.10
C SER A 310 -18.59 9.70 -16.17
N SER A 311 -17.52 10.12 -15.51
CA SER A 311 -17.54 11.23 -14.54
C SER A 311 -16.13 11.76 -14.29
N SER A 312 -16.01 12.96 -13.74
CA SER A 312 -14.70 13.51 -13.30
C SER A 312 -14.03 12.64 -12.23
N ALA A 313 -14.81 11.92 -11.42
CA ALA A 313 -14.29 10.99 -10.45
C ALA A 313 -13.67 9.75 -11.11
N ARG A 314 -14.33 9.19 -12.17
CA ARG A 314 -13.74 8.11 -12.96
C ARG A 314 -12.46 8.57 -13.67
N ASP A 315 -12.42 9.78 -14.19
CA ASP A 315 -11.21 10.33 -14.80
C ASP A 315 -10.09 10.47 -13.77
N ALA A 316 -10.38 10.88 -12.54
CA ALA A 316 -9.41 10.93 -11.45
C ALA A 316 -8.94 9.53 -11.02
N LEU A 317 -9.79 8.50 -11.08
CA LEU A 317 -9.38 7.10 -10.89
C LEU A 317 -8.41 6.64 -11.99
N ARG A 318 -8.63 7.07 -13.24
CA ARG A 318 -7.68 6.83 -14.35
C ARG A 318 -6.34 7.54 -14.10
N ASP A 319 -6.37 8.79 -13.64
CA ASP A 319 -5.18 9.54 -13.27
C ASP A 319 -4.42 8.85 -12.10
N ALA A 320 -5.13 8.18 -11.19
CA ALA A 320 -4.51 7.42 -10.11
C ALA A 320 -3.72 6.20 -10.61
N ILE A 321 -4.10 5.58 -11.74
CA ILE A 321 -3.31 4.51 -12.38
C ILE A 321 -1.98 5.08 -12.88
N VAL A 322 -2.02 6.19 -13.62
CA VAL A 322 -0.81 6.86 -14.12
C VAL A 322 0.11 7.23 -12.96
N TYR A 323 -0.45 7.84 -11.91
CA TYR A 323 0.31 8.18 -10.70
C TYR A 323 0.96 6.96 -10.04
N ALA A 324 0.27 5.81 -9.99
CA ALA A 324 0.79 4.60 -9.36
C ALA A 324 2.02 4.05 -10.08
N VAL A 325 2.06 4.10 -11.43
CA VAL A 325 3.15 3.51 -12.24
C VAL A 325 4.25 4.51 -12.62
N GLU A 326 3.95 5.82 -12.67
CA GLU A 326 4.91 6.87 -13.08
C GLU A 326 5.48 7.66 -11.89
N ARG A 327 5.02 7.38 -10.66
CA ARG A 327 5.45 8.14 -9.48
C ARG A 327 6.95 8.02 -9.25
N ARG A 328 7.52 9.13 -8.81
CA ARG A 328 8.80 9.20 -8.10
C ARG A 328 8.49 9.47 -6.62
N ARG A 329 9.26 8.91 -5.73
CA ARG A 329 9.01 9.11 -4.27
C ARG A 329 9.12 10.56 -3.87
#